data_4a86cdb61be7dbbbd93fdb7ef73f0f56
#
_entry.id   4a86cdb61be7dbbbd93fdb7ef73f0f56
#
_cell.length_a   1.000
_cell.length_b   1.000
_cell.length_c   1.000
_cell.angle_alpha   90.00
_cell.angle_beta   90.00
_cell.angle_gamma   90.00
#
_symmetry.space_group_name_H-M   'P 1'
#
loop_
_entity.id
_entity.type
_entity.pdbx_description
1 polymer ?
#
loop_
_entity_poly.entity_id
_entity_poly.type
_entity_poly.pdbx_seq_one_letter_code
_entity_poly.pdbx_strand_id
1 'polypeptide(L)'
;MSRSVNIPYFAEPPSEYSRAYFAQMTRAFSLYTQQMNTPGPWRATEITLTEQAGNVDQGQLSWNTAEETVDITMGDGVTQQVGFETYMRVKNDTGITIPNGTVVGFSGVNSEIKVAPYIANSAANELYFIGVTTRDMLDEDVGPITLYGKVRGLDTTGPGAETWSVGDILYASPTTAGAFTNVRPTAPNVVISVAAVLSVSATAGEIMVRPIIPMGMDYGSFDANVDQTLAATNTATPIALQVTLSSNGVTLSNSSRMNVEQAGFYQIDANIQLSSGNSSTKTAYFWMRKNGTDVTSTTRAVTSDINNGFTTVALNYTINLQAGDYIELYWAGSSTNLTLDALAASAFAPSSPSVLVKVSQLQL
;
A
#
# COMPACT_ATOMS: atom_id res chain seq x y z
N MET A 1 -38.69 -1.44 21.88
CA MET A 1 -40.06 -0.93 21.69
C MET A 1 -40.01 0.59 21.68
N SER A 2 -40.54 1.23 20.67
CA SER A 2 -40.61 2.68 20.59
C SER A 2 -41.61 3.21 21.61
N ARG A 3 -41.19 4.20 22.35
CA ARG A 3 -42.06 4.88 23.32
C ARG A 3 -42.94 5.90 22.57
N SER A 4 -44.25 5.75 22.64
CA SER A 4 -45.16 6.82 22.29
C SER A 4 -45.40 7.73 23.50
N VAL A 5 -45.20 9.01 23.37
CA VAL A 5 -45.60 10.01 24.37
C VAL A 5 -47.10 10.25 24.17
N ASN A 6 -47.91 9.93 25.16
CA ASN A 6 -49.33 10.20 25.11
C ASN A 6 -49.57 11.68 25.30
N ILE A 7 -50.36 12.31 24.40
CA ILE A 7 -50.77 13.67 24.54
C ILE A 7 -51.69 13.74 25.79
N PRO A 8 -51.43 14.64 26.74
CA PRO A 8 -52.25 14.74 27.91
C PRO A 8 -53.64 15.27 27.54
N TYR A 9 -54.67 14.62 28.03
CA TYR A 9 -56.03 15.12 27.93
C TYR A 9 -56.27 16.15 29.04
N PHE A 10 -56.62 17.36 28.66
CA PHE A 10 -57.09 18.40 29.57
C PHE A 10 -58.62 18.55 29.40
N ALA A 11 -59.37 18.27 30.46
CA ALA A 11 -60.80 18.47 30.45
C ALA A 11 -61.15 19.97 30.29
N GLU A 12 -62.34 20.30 29.77
CA GLU A 12 -62.78 21.69 29.69
C GLU A 12 -62.79 22.33 31.09
N PRO A 13 -62.30 23.57 31.22
CA PRO A 13 -62.27 24.24 32.53
C PRO A 13 -63.70 24.49 33.02
N PRO A 14 -63.96 24.22 34.29
CA PRO A 14 -65.25 24.50 34.88
C PRO A 14 -65.48 26.02 34.98
N SER A 15 -66.74 26.43 35.00
CA SER A 15 -67.14 27.86 35.11
C SER A 15 -66.74 28.50 36.46
N GLU A 16 -66.45 27.68 37.47
CA GLU A 16 -66.02 28.14 38.79
C GLU A 16 -64.71 27.39 39.18
N TYR A 17 -63.94 27.96 40.15
CA TYR A 17 -62.72 27.39 40.64
C TYR A 17 -62.99 25.99 41.25
N SER A 18 -62.31 24.97 40.68
CA SER A 18 -62.36 23.59 41.15
C SER A 18 -60.95 23.09 41.49
N ARG A 19 -60.73 22.83 42.79
CA ARG A 19 -59.46 22.25 43.25
C ARG A 19 -59.19 20.90 42.59
N ALA A 20 -60.23 20.11 42.38
CA ALA A 20 -60.11 18.79 41.73
C ALA A 20 -59.62 18.91 40.27
N TYR A 21 -60.15 19.89 39.52
CA TYR A 21 -59.72 20.18 38.14
C TYR A 21 -58.26 20.58 38.06
N PHE A 22 -57.82 21.52 38.92
CA PHE A 22 -56.42 21.93 38.93
C PHE A 22 -55.45 20.81 39.36
N ALA A 23 -55.86 19.98 40.34
CA ALA A 23 -55.07 18.80 40.74
C ALA A 23 -54.95 17.78 39.57
N GLN A 24 -56.00 17.59 38.78
CA GLN A 24 -56.01 16.71 37.61
C GLN A 24 -55.14 17.25 36.46
N MET A 25 -55.23 18.56 36.18
CA MET A 25 -54.40 19.25 35.22
C MET A 25 -52.91 19.17 35.58
N THR A 26 -52.59 19.48 36.84
CA THR A 26 -51.22 19.41 37.33
C THR A 26 -50.64 17.97 37.23
N ARG A 27 -51.47 16.97 37.56
CA ARG A 27 -51.07 15.55 37.44
C ARG A 27 -50.84 15.18 35.96
N ALA A 28 -51.73 15.56 35.04
CA ALA A 28 -51.60 15.29 33.63
C ALA A 28 -50.35 15.95 33.03
N PHE A 29 -50.07 17.19 33.42
CA PHE A 29 -48.86 17.92 33.01
C PHE A 29 -47.58 17.28 33.59
N SER A 30 -47.60 16.90 34.88
CA SER A 30 -46.46 16.21 35.52
C SER A 30 -46.15 14.88 34.83
N LEU A 31 -47.16 14.07 34.52
CA LEU A 31 -47.00 12.80 33.81
C LEU A 31 -46.43 13.02 32.40
N TYR A 32 -46.93 14.02 31.67
CA TYR A 32 -46.42 14.39 30.38
C TYR A 32 -44.94 14.79 30.43
N THR A 33 -44.58 15.68 31.37
CA THR A 33 -43.21 16.12 31.58
C THR A 33 -42.31 14.97 31.98
N GLN A 34 -42.79 14.06 32.85
CA GLN A 34 -42.03 12.85 33.23
C GLN A 34 -41.83 11.91 32.04
N GLN A 35 -42.81 11.76 31.15
CA GLN A 35 -42.67 10.97 29.95
C GLN A 35 -41.65 11.59 29.00
N MET A 36 -41.62 12.90 28.85
CA MET A 36 -40.63 13.62 28.02
C MET A 36 -39.21 13.44 28.58
N ASN A 37 -39.04 13.55 29.88
CA ASN A 37 -37.74 13.46 30.56
C ASN A 37 -37.24 12.03 30.81
N THR A 38 -38.04 10.98 30.57
CA THR A 38 -37.62 9.60 30.78
C THR A 38 -36.88 9.10 29.57
N PRO A 39 -35.63 8.61 29.68
CA PRO A 39 -34.87 8.06 28.56
C PRO A 39 -35.62 6.89 27.91
N GLY A 40 -35.77 6.91 26.61
CA GLY A 40 -36.36 5.81 25.84
C GLY A 40 -36.09 5.99 24.32
N PRO A 41 -36.27 4.93 23.52
CA PRO A 41 -36.06 5.04 22.08
C PRO A 41 -36.96 6.10 21.48
N TRP A 42 -36.37 7.08 20.80
CA TRP A 42 -37.07 8.15 20.13
C TRP A 42 -37.31 7.76 18.67
N ARG A 43 -38.51 8.04 18.15
CA ARG A 43 -38.86 7.85 16.72
C ARG A 43 -39.37 9.20 16.21
N ALA A 44 -38.72 9.66 15.13
CA ALA A 44 -39.16 10.84 14.38
C ALA A 44 -39.39 10.44 12.93
N THR A 45 -40.36 11.06 12.28
CA THR A 45 -40.56 10.94 10.83
C THR A 45 -39.51 11.77 10.10
N GLU A 46 -39.06 12.85 10.72
CA GLU A 46 -38.06 13.77 10.18
C GLU A 46 -37.24 14.36 11.33
N ILE A 47 -35.95 14.57 11.10
CA ILE A 47 -35.03 15.27 12.01
C ILE A 47 -34.33 16.34 11.22
N THR A 48 -34.54 17.61 11.59
CA THR A 48 -33.78 18.74 11.05
C THR A 48 -32.63 19.03 12.00
N LEU A 49 -31.40 18.95 11.51
CA LEU A 49 -30.20 19.35 12.24
C LEU A 49 -29.88 20.81 11.93
N THR A 50 -29.49 21.56 12.93
CA THR A 50 -29.05 22.95 12.82
C THR A 50 -27.56 23.05 13.15
N GLU A 51 -26.91 24.09 12.65
CA GLU A 51 -25.56 24.41 13.03
C GLU A 51 -25.47 24.68 14.52
N GLN A 52 -24.46 24.10 15.19
CA GLN A 52 -24.20 24.28 16.61
C GLN A 52 -23.19 25.41 16.79
N ALA A 53 -23.58 26.44 17.54
CA ALA A 53 -22.66 27.48 17.98
C ALA A 53 -22.06 27.13 19.35
N GLY A 54 -20.74 27.07 19.44
CA GLY A 54 -20.01 26.82 20.68
C GLY A 54 -19.52 25.38 20.87
N ASN A 55 -19.12 25.03 22.10
CA ASN A 55 -18.62 23.68 22.41
C ASN A 55 -19.73 22.65 22.25
N VAL A 56 -19.40 21.56 21.59
CA VAL A 56 -20.29 20.40 21.39
C VAL A 56 -19.87 19.27 22.34
N ASP A 57 -20.85 18.60 22.94
CA ASP A 57 -20.60 17.44 23.77
C ASP A 57 -20.36 16.19 22.93
N GLN A 58 -19.61 15.25 23.47
CA GLN A 58 -19.40 13.94 22.83
C GLN A 58 -20.74 13.24 22.53
N GLY A 59 -20.86 12.67 21.34
CA GLY A 59 -22.05 11.96 20.89
C GLY A 59 -23.14 12.86 20.30
N GLN A 60 -22.87 14.14 20.10
CA GLN A 60 -23.80 15.05 19.44
C GLN A 60 -23.72 14.94 17.91
N LEU A 61 -24.87 15.20 17.28
CA LEU A 61 -25.02 15.37 15.84
C LEU A 61 -25.36 16.83 15.56
N SER A 62 -24.64 17.47 14.66
CA SER A 62 -24.90 18.84 14.23
C SER A 62 -24.77 18.96 12.71
N TRP A 63 -25.43 19.98 12.14
CA TRP A 63 -25.25 20.33 10.74
C TRP A 63 -24.02 21.21 10.57
N ASN A 64 -23.13 20.83 9.66
CA ASN A 64 -21.99 21.65 9.26
C ASN A 64 -22.33 22.39 7.98
N THR A 65 -22.60 23.70 8.09
CA THR A 65 -23.02 24.53 6.95
C THR A 65 -21.88 24.76 5.94
N ALA A 66 -20.62 24.76 6.41
CA ALA A 66 -19.47 25.00 5.53
C ALA A 66 -19.13 23.78 4.65
N GLU A 67 -19.32 22.57 5.18
CA GLU A 67 -19.00 21.32 4.50
C GLU A 67 -20.26 20.59 3.98
N GLU A 68 -21.47 21.16 4.24
CA GLU A 68 -22.77 20.63 3.82
C GLU A 68 -22.99 19.16 4.23
N THR A 69 -22.61 18.81 5.46
CA THR A 69 -22.71 17.45 6.00
C THR A 69 -23.09 17.44 7.47
N VAL A 70 -23.33 16.26 8.02
CA VAL A 70 -23.57 16.04 9.44
C VAL A 70 -22.26 15.77 10.14
N ASP A 71 -21.98 16.51 11.20
CA ASP A 71 -20.87 16.26 12.11
C ASP A 71 -21.30 15.37 13.26
N ILE A 72 -20.48 14.36 13.58
CA ILE A 72 -20.58 13.57 14.81
C ILE A 72 -19.42 13.97 15.70
N THR A 73 -19.70 14.55 16.88
CA THR A 73 -18.68 14.84 17.88
C THR A 73 -18.29 13.54 18.58
N MET A 74 -17.08 13.06 18.31
CA MET A 74 -16.49 11.89 18.94
C MET A 74 -15.77 12.29 20.23
N GLY A 75 -15.12 11.33 20.90
CA GLY A 75 -14.25 11.62 22.04
C GLY A 75 -13.00 12.40 21.68
N ASP A 76 -12.43 13.08 22.68
CA ASP A 76 -11.10 13.69 22.63
C ASP A 76 -10.91 14.75 21.51
N GLY A 77 -11.96 15.52 21.25
CA GLY A 77 -11.92 16.63 20.28
C GLY A 77 -11.98 16.21 18.81
N VAL A 78 -12.22 14.95 18.54
CA VAL A 78 -12.39 14.45 17.17
C VAL A 78 -13.82 14.66 16.70
N THR A 79 -13.97 15.20 15.49
CA THR A 79 -15.25 15.33 14.79
C THR A 79 -15.21 14.52 13.51
N GLN A 80 -16.20 13.66 13.30
CA GLN A 80 -16.37 12.90 12.07
C GLN A 80 -17.40 13.55 11.18
N GLN A 81 -17.04 13.83 9.93
CA GLN A 81 -17.94 14.28 8.88
C GLN A 81 -18.59 13.07 8.19
N VAL A 82 -19.89 12.91 8.37
CA VAL A 82 -20.63 11.74 7.90
C VAL A 82 -20.62 11.67 6.37
N GLY A 83 -20.15 10.55 5.81
CA GLY A 83 -20.03 10.34 4.37
C GLY A 83 -18.73 10.86 3.76
N PHE A 84 -17.98 11.71 4.45
CA PHE A 84 -16.70 12.26 3.96
C PHE A 84 -15.49 11.69 4.68
N GLU A 85 -15.68 11.09 5.85
CA GLU A 85 -14.59 10.55 6.67
C GLU A 85 -14.89 9.13 7.15
N THR A 86 -13.89 8.29 7.12
CA THR A 86 -13.95 6.91 7.63
C THR A 86 -12.82 6.68 8.60
N TYR A 87 -13.17 6.24 9.80
CA TYR A 87 -12.25 5.97 10.90
C TYR A 87 -12.20 4.50 11.27
N MET A 88 -11.07 4.08 11.81
CA MET A 88 -10.89 2.79 12.48
C MET A 88 -10.48 3.03 13.92
N ARG A 89 -11.03 2.25 14.85
CA ARG A 89 -10.63 2.27 16.24
C ARG A 89 -9.44 1.33 16.44
N VAL A 90 -8.35 1.87 17.00
CA VAL A 90 -7.08 1.16 17.20
C VAL A 90 -6.48 1.50 18.56
N LYS A 91 -5.52 0.70 18.99
CA LYS A 91 -4.79 0.90 20.26
C LYS A 91 -3.34 1.31 19.97
N ASN A 92 -2.86 2.33 20.69
CA ASN A 92 -1.44 2.61 20.83
C ASN A 92 -0.87 1.74 21.97
N ASP A 93 0.09 0.88 21.67
CA ASP A 93 0.76 -0.03 22.62
C ASP A 93 2.29 0.04 22.40
N THR A 94 2.80 1.26 22.14
CA THR A 94 4.20 1.48 21.77
C THR A 94 5.10 1.92 22.91
N GLY A 95 4.54 2.23 24.08
CA GLY A 95 5.24 2.80 25.22
C GLY A 95 5.47 4.31 25.13
N ILE A 96 5.03 4.97 24.05
CA ILE A 96 5.17 6.40 23.82
C ILE A 96 3.89 6.99 23.21
N THR A 97 3.73 8.31 23.29
CA THR A 97 2.65 9.02 22.59
C THR A 97 2.88 8.99 21.09
N ILE A 98 1.85 8.62 20.33
CA ILE A 98 1.80 8.78 18.87
C ILE A 98 1.11 10.12 18.58
N PRO A 99 1.81 11.12 18.01
CA PRO A 99 1.23 12.43 17.71
C PRO A 99 0.12 12.39 16.64
N ASN A 100 -0.72 13.43 16.63
CA ASN A 100 -1.65 13.71 15.54
C ASN A 100 -0.92 13.77 14.19
N GLY A 101 -1.54 13.24 13.13
CA GLY A 101 -0.93 13.25 11.80
C GLY A 101 0.21 12.24 11.60
N THR A 102 0.34 11.23 12.45
CA THR A 102 1.34 10.18 12.29
C THR A 102 0.84 9.09 11.35
N VAL A 103 1.64 8.71 10.37
CA VAL A 103 1.41 7.54 9.51
C VAL A 103 1.59 6.28 10.35
N VAL A 104 0.56 5.43 10.43
CA VAL A 104 0.58 4.24 11.28
C VAL A 104 0.32 2.96 10.51
N GLY A 105 0.94 1.89 10.99
CA GLY A 105 0.80 0.54 10.48
C GLY A 105 0.41 -0.45 11.58
N PHE A 106 -0.03 -1.63 11.15
CA PHE A 106 -0.38 -2.75 12.02
C PHE A 106 0.86 -3.25 12.77
N SER A 107 0.75 -3.35 14.09
CA SER A 107 1.81 -3.86 14.97
C SER A 107 1.41 -5.09 15.78
N GLY A 108 0.17 -5.53 15.70
CA GLY A 108 -0.33 -6.72 16.38
C GLY A 108 -1.81 -6.63 16.78
N VAL A 109 -2.27 -7.65 17.48
CA VAL A 109 -3.63 -7.73 18.05
C VAL A 109 -3.55 -8.22 19.49
N ASN A 110 -4.30 -7.58 20.37
CA ASN A 110 -4.59 -8.09 21.69
C ASN A 110 -5.96 -7.53 22.10
N SER A 111 -7.04 -8.26 21.83
CA SER A 111 -8.44 -7.81 21.84
C SER A 111 -8.76 -6.59 20.97
N GLU A 112 -7.79 -5.74 20.66
CA GLU A 112 -7.89 -4.58 19.79
C GLU A 112 -6.73 -4.59 18.77
N ILE A 113 -6.94 -3.93 17.62
CA ILE A 113 -5.89 -3.76 16.62
C ILE A 113 -4.86 -2.77 17.17
N LYS A 114 -3.61 -3.21 17.28
CA LYS A 114 -2.50 -2.35 17.69
C LYS A 114 -1.83 -1.69 16.50
N VAL A 115 -1.41 -0.45 16.69
CA VAL A 115 -0.69 0.34 15.69
C VAL A 115 0.62 0.89 16.24
N ALA A 116 1.56 1.09 15.32
CA ALA A 116 2.82 1.78 15.58
C ALA A 116 3.15 2.72 14.41
N PRO A 117 4.01 3.73 14.60
CA PRO A 117 4.50 4.55 13.51
C PRO A 117 5.07 3.70 12.38
N TYR A 118 4.54 3.87 11.17
CA TYR A 118 4.93 3.11 9.99
C TYR A 118 6.12 3.79 9.28
N ILE A 119 7.04 2.99 8.75
CA ILE A 119 8.16 3.45 7.94
C ILE A 119 8.15 2.70 6.60
N ALA A 120 8.22 3.43 5.48
CA ALA A 120 8.12 2.87 4.13
C ALA A 120 9.49 2.53 3.52
N ASN A 121 10.39 1.92 4.30
CA ASN A 121 11.73 1.52 3.83
C ASN A 121 11.72 0.18 3.07
N SER A 122 12.87 -0.28 2.62
CA SER A 122 13.03 -1.52 1.87
C SER A 122 12.68 -2.81 2.63
N ALA A 123 12.55 -2.74 3.96
CA ALA A 123 12.16 -3.87 4.81
C ALA A 123 10.66 -3.80 5.21
N ALA A 124 9.94 -2.76 4.77
CA ALA A 124 8.54 -2.57 5.10
C ALA A 124 7.65 -3.51 4.29
N ASN A 125 6.57 -3.96 4.92
CA ASN A 125 5.46 -4.60 4.23
C ASN A 125 4.35 -3.57 4.03
N GLU A 126 4.02 -3.26 2.78
CA GLU A 126 3.00 -2.28 2.41
C GLU A 126 1.60 -2.65 2.90
N LEU A 127 1.33 -3.95 3.06
CA LEU A 127 0.04 -4.44 3.57
C LEU A 127 -0.16 -4.12 5.06
N TYR A 128 0.89 -3.75 5.79
CA TYR A 128 0.79 -3.36 7.19
C TYR A 128 0.44 -1.89 7.39
N PHE A 129 0.54 -1.05 6.35
CA PHE A 129 0.02 0.30 6.43
C PHE A 129 -1.50 0.28 6.71
N ILE A 130 -1.97 1.13 7.66
CA ILE A 130 -3.39 1.21 7.98
C ILE A 130 -3.96 2.59 7.71
N GLY A 131 -3.35 3.66 8.23
CA GLY A 131 -3.93 5.00 8.14
C GLY A 131 -3.08 6.07 8.83
N VAL A 132 -3.77 7.13 9.26
CA VAL A 132 -3.14 8.31 9.88
C VAL A 132 -3.87 8.63 11.19
N THR A 133 -3.13 8.91 12.27
CA THR A 133 -3.73 9.37 13.52
C THR A 133 -4.44 10.72 13.32
N THR A 134 -5.60 10.89 13.94
CA THR A 134 -6.42 12.12 13.85
C THR A 134 -6.42 12.94 15.14
N ARG A 135 -5.67 12.52 16.12
CA ARG A 135 -5.35 13.17 17.38
C ARG A 135 -4.08 12.57 17.99
N ASP A 136 -3.55 13.20 19.03
CA ASP A 136 -2.52 12.56 19.84
C ASP A 136 -3.10 11.32 20.54
N MET A 137 -2.37 10.21 20.48
CA MET A 137 -2.72 8.95 21.17
C MET A 137 -1.65 8.65 22.22
N LEU A 138 -2.01 8.73 23.49
CA LEU A 138 -1.12 8.34 24.59
C LEU A 138 -0.84 6.82 24.52
N ASP A 139 0.21 6.37 25.23
CA ASP A 139 0.42 4.94 25.40
C ASP A 139 -0.78 4.27 26.07
N GLU A 140 -1.10 3.05 25.67
CA GLU A 140 -2.30 2.29 26.07
C GLU A 140 -3.65 2.89 25.62
N ASP A 141 -3.65 4.04 24.96
CA ASP A 141 -4.86 4.72 24.50
C ASP A 141 -5.52 4.00 23.33
N VAL A 142 -6.85 4.03 23.32
CA VAL A 142 -7.68 3.46 22.26
C VAL A 142 -8.48 4.57 21.62
N GLY A 143 -8.24 4.82 20.35
CA GLY A 143 -8.85 5.93 19.64
C GLY A 143 -9.02 5.71 18.15
N PRO A 144 -9.67 6.69 17.47
CA PRO A 144 -9.84 6.65 16.02
C PRO A 144 -8.55 7.03 15.30
N ILE A 145 -8.30 6.38 14.16
CA ILE A 145 -7.39 6.83 13.10
C ILE A 145 -8.17 7.02 11.81
N THR A 146 -7.71 7.94 10.96
CA THR A 146 -8.33 8.22 9.67
C THR A 146 -7.86 7.22 8.63
N LEU A 147 -8.81 6.49 8.02
CA LEU A 147 -8.57 5.64 6.85
C LEU A 147 -8.82 6.41 5.55
N TYR A 148 -9.80 7.30 5.57
CA TYR A 148 -10.18 8.17 4.47
C TYR A 148 -10.80 9.44 5.04
N GLY A 149 -10.41 10.60 4.55
CA GLY A 149 -10.96 11.88 4.98
C GLY A 149 -9.92 12.88 5.45
N LYS A 150 -10.36 13.97 6.06
CA LYS A 150 -9.49 15.05 6.50
C LYS A 150 -8.81 14.72 7.84
N VAL A 151 -7.54 15.07 7.94
CA VAL A 151 -6.83 15.20 9.23
C VAL A 151 -6.43 16.66 9.38
N ARG A 152 -6.72 17.22 10.53
CA ARG A 152 -6.64 18.67 10.80
C ARG A 152 -5.67 18.97 11.93
N GLY A 153 -5.25 20.25 12.03
CA GLY A 153 -4.39 20.73 13.12
C GLY A 153 -2.96 20.24 13.02
N LEU A 154 -2.44 20.13 11.80
CA LEU A 154 -1.09 19.65 11.52
C LEU A 154 -0.14 20.78 11.16
N ASP A 155 1.16 20.52 11.34
CA ASP A 155 2.19 21.25 10.61
C ASP A 155 2.29 20.66 9.19
N THR A 156 1.89 21.45 8.21
CA THR A 156 1.93 21.10 6.78
C THR A 156 2.92 21.96 5.99
N THR A 157 3.88 22.58 6.65
CA THR A 157 4.91 23.40 6.00
C THR A 157 6.02 22.57 5.38
N GLY A 158 6.16 21.31 5.79
CA GLY A 158 7.17 20.36 5.34
C GLY A 158 8.28 20.13 6.38
N PRO A 159 8.74 18.88 6.57
CA PRO A 159 9.80 18.56 7.52
C PRO A 159 11.20 18.87 6.93
N GLY A 160 12.10 19.34 7.77
CA GLY A 160 13.50 19.54 7.42
C GLY A 160 13.72 20.54 6.28
N ALA A 161 14.19 20.05 5.12
CA ALA A 161 14.42 20.86 3.93
C ALA A 161 13.25 20.81 2.93
N GLU A 162 12.21 20.05 3.20
CA GLU A 162 11.01 19.99 2.36
C GLU A 162 10.17 21.25 2.55
N THR A 163 9.51 21.66 1.49
CA THR A 163 8.49 22.71 1.52
C THR A 163 7.26 22.16 0.85
N TRP A 164 6.15 22.12 1.58
CA TRP A 164 4.90 21.60 1.05
C TRP A 164 4.01 22.73 0.53
N SER A 165 3.27 22.42 -0.52
CA SER A 165 2.29 23.31 -1.15
C SER A 165 0.93 22.64 -1.22
N VAL A 166 -0.13 23.44 -1.31
CA VAL A 166 -1.50 22.92 -1.53
C VAL A 166 -1.52 22.07 -2.79
N GLY A 167 -2.06 20.86 -2.68
CA GLY A 167 -2.13 19.86 -3.77
C GLY A 167 -0.94 18.90 -3.81
N ASP A 168 0.11 19.10 -3.02
CA ASP A 168 1.22 18.14 -2.96
C ASP A 168 0.73 16.77 -2.46
N ILE A 169 1.20 15.73 -3.12
CA ILE A 169 0.97 14.35 -2.69
C ILE A 169 1.99 13.98 -1.62
N LEU A 170 1.49 13.49 -0.51
CA LEU A 170 2.30 13.04 0.61
C LEU A 170 2.40 11.52 0.63
N TYR A 171 3.63 11.05 0.72
CA TYR A 171 3.98 9.63 0.83
C TYR A 171 4.38 9.28 2.25
N ALA A 172 4.25 8.01 2.63
CA ALA A 172 4.88 7.52 3.85
C ALA A 172 6.41 7.63 3.72
N SER A 173 7.07 8.18 4.74
CA SER A 173 8.51 8.41 4.72
C SER A 173 9.31 7.09 4.74
N PRO A 174 10.32 6.92 3.88
CA PRO A 174 11.22 5.77 3.93
C PRO A 174 12.33 5.92 4.97
N THR A 175 12.49 7.08 5.58
CA THR A 175 13.61 7.40 6.48
C THR A 175 13.18 7.66 7.92
N THR A 176 11.95 8.13 8.13
CA THR A 176 11.45 8.51 9.46
C THR A 176 10.09 7.84 9.71
N ALA A 177 10.03 6.97 10.71
CA ALA A 177 8.81 6.28 11.08
C ALA A 177 7.69 7.26 11.46
N GLY A 178 6.50 7.06 10.90
CA GLY A 178 5.31 7.88 11.14
C GLY A 178 5.28 9.22 10.39
N ALA A 179 6.35 9.62 9.72
CA ALA A 179 6.42 10.89 9.00
C ALA A 179 5.86 10.79 7.58
N PHE A 180 5.51 11.95 7.03
CA PHE A 180 5.23 12.13 5.60
C PHE A 180 6.46 12.71 4.88
N THR A 181 6.44 12.59 3.56
CA THR A 181 7.34 13.30 2.64
C THR A 181 6.59 13.62 1.34
N ASN A 182 6.86 14.78 0.72
CA ASN A 182 6.36 15.08 -0.62
C ASN A 182 7.31 14.57 -1.72
N VAL A 183 8.45 14.00 -1.34
CA VAL A 183 9.38 13.35 -2.26
C VAL A 183 8.96 11.90 -2.44
N ARG A 184 8.58 11.51 -3.66
CA ARG A 184 8.18 10.13 -3.94
C ARG A 184 9.34 9.16 -3.66
N PRO A 185 9.18 8.18 -2.77
CA PRO A 185 10.20 7.16 -2.53
C PRO A 185 10.55 6.40 -3.81
N THR A 186 11.79 5.95 -3.90
CA THR A 186 12.30 5.13 -5.02
C THR A 186 12.71 3.75 -4.53
N ALA A 187 12.65 2.75 -5.40
CA ALA A 187 13.13 1.41 -5.08
C ALA A 187 14.54 1.43 -4.47
N PRO A 188 14.83 0.59 -3.45
CA PRO A 188 14.01 -0.52 -2.96
C PRO A 188 12.96 -0.15 -1.90
N ASN A 189 12.72 1.14 -1.63
CA ASN A 189 11.75 1.55 -0.63
C ASN A 189 10.31 1.37 -1.14
N VAL A 190 9.41 1.07 -0.21
CA VAL A 190 7.97 0.96 -0.49
C VAL A 190 7.38 2.33 -0.81
N VAL A 191 6.52 2.40 -1.82
CA VAL A 191 5.84 3.63 -2.23
C VAL A 191 4.38 3.57 -1.81
N ILE A 192 3.99 4.32 -0.79
CA ILE A 192 2.60 4.48 -0.38
C ILE A 192 2.24 5.94 -0.49
N SER A 193 1.35 6.30 -1.41
CA SER A 193 0.72 7.61 -1.45
C SER A 193 -0.36 7.65 -0.37
N VAL A 194 -0.20 8.47 0.66
CA VAL A 194 -1.06 8.47 1.85
C VAL A 194 -2.10 9.58 1.80
N ALA A 195 -1.70 10.79 1.42
CA ALA A 195 -2.55 11.97 1.52
C ALA A 195 -2.21 13.04 0.46
N ALA A 196 -3.03 14.07 0.41
CA ALA A 196 -2.73 15.31 -0.30
C ALA A 196 -2.87 16.51 0.66
N VAL A 197 -2.05 17.53 0.50
CA VAL A 197 -2.11 18.77 1.28
C VAL A 197 -3.31 19.59 0.85
N LEU A 198 -4.21 19.90 1.79
CA LEU A 198 -5.38 20.79 1.55
C LEU A 198 -5.09 22.23 1.93
N SER A 199 -4.41 22.45 3.04
CA SER A 199 -4.01 23.78 3.49
C SER A 199 -2.63 23.73 4.13
N VAL A 200 -1.83 24.82 3.93
CA VAL A 200 -0.49 24.92 4.48
C VAL A 200 -0.52 25.84 5.70
N SER A 201 -0.11 25.31 6.84
CA SER A 201 0.02 26.04 8.10
C SER A 201 0.99 25.30 9.03
N ALA A 202 1.69 26.03 9.89
CA ALA A 202 2.54 25.43 10.91
C ALA A 202 1.77 24.78 12.08
N THR A 203 0.47 25.09 12.24
CA THR A 203 -0.31 24.63 13.42
C THR A 203 -1.75 24.24 13.10
N ALA A 204 -2.30 24.66 11.97
CA ALA A 204 -3.70 24.45 11.58
C ALA A 204 -3.81 23.94 10.14
N GLY A 205 -2.76 23.28 9.64
CA GLY A 205 -2.77 22.66 8.33
C GLY A 205 -3.68 21.45 8.26
N GLU A 206 -4.12 21.14 7.04
CA GLU A 206 -5.02 20.03 6.76
C GLU A 206 -4.50 19.18 5.62
N ILE A 207 -4.72 17.88 5.73
CA ILE A 207 -4.44 16.92 4.68
C ILE A 207 -5.70 16.08 4.38
N MET A 208 -5.83 15.63 3.14
CA MET A 208 -6.83 14.64 2.73
C MET A 208 -6.18 13.26 2.67
N VAL A 209 -6.49 12.42 3.62
CA VAL A 209 -6.03 11.01 3.66
C VAL A 209 -6.82 10.21 2.63
N ARG A 210 -6.10 9.66 1.67
CA ARG A 210 -6.61 8.77 0.62
C ARG A 210 -5.49 7.83 0.20
N PRO A 211 -5.24 6.77 0.96
CA PRO A 211 -4.13 5.89 0.69
C PRO A 211 -4.27 5.18 -0.66
N ILE A 212 -3.19 5.16 -1.42
CA ILE A 212 -3.03 4.31 -2.60
C ILE A 212 -1.76 3.51 -2.38
N ILE A 213 -1.92 2.21 -2.23
CA ILE A 213 -0.82 1.26 -2.16
C ILE A 213 -0.63 0.74 -3.59
N PRO A 214 0.36 1.23 -4.34
CA PRO A 214 0.68 0.61 -5.62
C PRO A 214 1.25 -0.77 -5.29
N MET A 215 0.59 -1.81 -5.71
CA MET A 215 1.19 -3.14 -5.71
C MET A 215 2.29 -3.10 -6.76
N GLY A 216 3.53 -2.88 -6.32
CA GLY A 216 4.71 -2.94 -7.17
C GLY A 216 4.88 -4.38 -7.63
N MET A 217 4.81 -4.62 -8.95
CA MET A 217 5.19 -5.92 -9.50
C MET A 217 6.71 -6.06 -9.43
N ASP A 218 7.18 -7.23 -9.02
CA ASP A 218 8.59 -7.57 -9.00
C ASP A 218 9.14 -7.60 -10.42
N TYR A 219 10.33 -7.05 -10.59
CA TYR A 219 11.05 -7.13 -11.85
C TYR A 219 12.56 -7.15 -11.63
N GLY A 220 13.27 -7.71 -12.62
CA GLY A 220 14.72 -7.66 -12.69
C GLY A 220 15.22 -7.67 -14.12
N SER A 221 16.27 -6.92 -14.38
CA SER A 221 16.98 -6.93 -15.66
C SER A 221 18.45 -7.13 -15.39
N PHE A 222 19.01 -8.16 -15.99
CA PHE A 222 20.37 -8.63 -15.74
C PHE A 222 21.09 -8.90 -17.05
N ASP A 223 22.38 -8.66 -17.09
CA ASP A 223 23.19 -8.98 -18.28
C ASP A 223 24.52 -9.66 -17.97
N ALA A 224 25.17 -10.13 -19.02
CA ALA A 224 26.51 -10.68 -19.03
C ALA A 224 27.34 -9.98 -20.10
N ASN A 225 28.37 -9.23 -19.66
CA ASN A 225 29.23 -8.44 -20.54
C ASN A 225 30.55 -9.17 -20.89
N VAL A 226 30.57 -10.49 -20.75
CA VAL A 226 31.73 -11.34 -21.05
C VAL A 226 31.30 -12.56 -21.85
N ASP A 227 32.25 -13.10 -22.59
CA ASP A 227 32.06 -14.35 -23.32
C ASP A 227 31.91 -15.52 -22.36
N GLN A 228 31.03 -16.47 -22.74
CA GLN A 228 30.83 -17.69 -21.98
C GLN A 228 31.04 -18.90 -22.88
N THR A 229 31.93 -19.81 -22.48
CA THR A 229 32.26 -21.00 -23.22
C THR A 229 31.93 -22.27 -22.46
N LEU A 230 31.74 -23.38 -23.15
CA LEU A 230 31.51 -24.68 -22.55
C LEU A 230 32.83 -25.35 -22.22
N ALA A 231 32.99 -25.83 -20.98
CA ALA A 231 34.14 -26.61 -20.58
C ALA A 231 34.15 -28.02 -21.20
N ALA A 232 32.97 -28.58 -21.47
CA ALA A 232 32.81 -29.91 -22.08
C ALA A 232 31.52 -29.94 -22.93
N THR A 233 31.51 -30.81 -23.95
CA THR A 233 30.33 -31.06 -24.79
C THR A 233 29.23 -31.75 -24.00
N ASN A 234 27.96 -31.44 -24.33
CA ASN A 234 26.77 -32.05 -23.77
C ASN A 234 26.69 -31.98 -22.24
N THR A 235 27.35 -30.97 -21.65
CA THR A 235 27.35 -30.75 -20.20
C THR A 235 26.52 -29.53 -19.85
N ALA A 236 25.55 -29.71 -18.95
CA ALA A 236 24.69 -28.63 -18.48
C ALA A 236 25.54 -27.57 -17.73
N THR A 237 25.53 -26.34 -18.25
CA THR A 237 26.29 -25.21 -17.71
C THR A 237 25.33 -24.07 -17.39
N PRO A 238 25.38 -23.47 -16.19
CA PRO A 238 24.55 -22.30 -15.89
C PRO A 238 25.03 -21.11 -16.74
N ILE A 239 24.08 -20.31 -17.21
CA ILE A 239 24.37 -19.04 -17.86
C ILE A 239 24.70 -18.03 -16.77
N ALA A 240 25.92 -17.47 -16.84
CA ALA A 240 26.35 -16.48 -15.86
C ALA A 240 25.78 -15.09 -16.21
N LEU A 241 25.39 -14.36 -15.18
CA LEU A 241 24.95 -12.97 -15.22
C LEU A 241 25.80 -12.16 -14.25
N GLN A 242 26.37 -11.04 -14.64
CA GLN A 242 27.29 -10.28 -13.81
C GLN A 242 26.77 -8.91 -13.39
N VAL A 243 25.85 -8.33 -14.16
CA VAL A 243 25.37 -6.97 -13.97
C VAL A 243 23.89 -6.98 -13.70
N THR A 244 23.48 -6.24 -12.67
CA THR A 244 22.09 -5.87 -12.44
C THR A 244 21.86 -4.48 -13.06
N LEU A 245 21.09 -4.39 -14.12
CA LEU A 245 20.75 -3.13 -14.77
C LEU A 245 19.69 -2.38 -14.00
N SER A 246 18.63 -3.08 -13.56
CA SER A 246 17.60 -2.58 -12.66
C SER A 246 16.85 -3.74 -12.04
N SER A 247 16.38 -3.58 -10.80
CA SER A 247 15.58 -4.60 -10.13
C SER A 247 14.73 -4.02 -9.01
N ASN A 248 13.63 -4.69 -8.74
CA ASN A 248 12.78 -4.50 -7.58
C ASN A 248 12.14 -5.85 -7.26
N GLY A 249 12.35 -6.40 -6.06
CA GLY A 249 11.84 -7.71 -5.65
C GLY A 249 12.42 -8.92 -6.40
N VAL A 250 13.35 -8.71 -7.36
CA VAL A 250 14.13 -9.78 -8.00
C VAL A 250 15.60 -9.51 -7.80
N THR A 251 16.31 -10.43 -7.16
CA THR A 251 17.74 -10.26 -6.82
C THR A 251 18.62 -11.32 -7.50
N LEU A 252 19.84 -10.92 -7.91
CA LEU A 252 20.82 -11.82 -8.50
C LEU A 252 21.75 -12.39 -7.42
N SER A 253 21.89 -13.71 -7.35
CA SER A 253 22.84 -14.38 -6.49
C SER A 253 23.62 -15.47 -7.24
N ASN A 254 24.79 -15.86 -6.72
CA ASN A 254 25.67 -16.89 -7.31
C ASN A 254 25.95 -16.70 -8.81
N SER A 255 25.89 -15.46 -9.29
CA SER A 255 26.10 -15.08 -10.70
C SER A 255 25.18 -15.79 -11.73
N SER A 256 24.10 -16.47 -11.31
CA SER A 256 23.18 -17.17 -12.22
C SER A 256 21.75 -17.24 -11.70
N ARG A 257 21.56 -17.06 -10.38
CA ARG A 257 20.28 -17.24 -9.70
C ARG A 257 19.52 -15.93 -9.61
N MET A 258 18.37 -15.89 -10.20
CA MET A 258 17.41 -14.79 -10.10
C MET A 258 16.35 -15.18 -9.07
N ASN A 259 16.48 -14.65 -7.85
CA ASN A 259 15.60 -14.95 -6.71
C ASN A 259 14.43 -13.98 -6.71
N VAL A 260 13.22 -14.46 -6.44
CA VAL A 260 12.02 -13.62 -6.33
C VAL A 260 11.60 -13.46 -4.87
N GLU A 261 11.19 -12.26 -4.50
CA GLU A 261 10.76 -11.94 -3.13
C GLU A 261 9.27 -12.24 -2.91
N GLN A 262 8.46 -12.14 -3.95
CA GLN A 262 7.02 -12.36 -3.87
C GLN A 262 6.60 -13.59 -4.67
N ALA A 263 5.53 -14.25 -4.23
CA ALA A 263 4.89 -15.31 -5.00
C ALA A 263 4.11 -14.71 -6.18
N GLY A 264 3.98 -15.45 -7.29
CA GLY A 264 3.19 -15.01 -8.44
C GLY A 264 3.59 -15.68 -9.74
N PHE A 265 2.95 -15.24 -10.82
CA PHE A 265 3.33 -15.62 -12.19
C PHE A 265 4.40 -14.67 -12.71
N TYR A 266 5.50 -15.22 -13.17
CA TYR A 266 6.62 -14.47 -13.73
C TYR A 266 6.85 -14.78 -15.19
N GLN A 267 7.09 -13.75 -15.98
CA GLN A 267 7.60 -13.87 -17.32
C GLN A 267 9.11 -13.68 -17.33
N ILE A 268 9.81 -14.59 -17.98
CA ILE A 268 11.26 -14.58 -18.15
C ILE A 268 11.55 -14.46 -19.64
N ASP A 269 12.16 -13.35 -20.03
CA ASP A 269 12.61 -13.08 -21.40
C ASP A 269 14.14 -13.07 -21.40
N ALA A 270 14.76 -13.86 -22.27
CA ALA A 270 16.21 -13.82 -22.44
C ALA A 270 16.57 -13.69 -23.92
N ASN A 271 17.53 -12.82 -24.18
CA ASN A 271 18.18 -12.67 -25.48
C ASN A 271 19.63 -13.10 -25.33
N ILE A 272 20.04 -14.08 -26.11
CA ILE A 272 21.36 -14.70 -26.02
C ILE A 272 22.04 -14.56 -27.40
N GLN A 273 23.27 -14.08 -27.42
CA GLN A 273 24.07 -13.94 -28.60
C GLN A 273 24.99 -15.15 -28.72
N LEU A 274 24.61 -16.13 -29.57
CA LEU A 274 25.33 -17.37 -29.80
C LEU A 274 26.23 -17.23 -31.00
N SER A 275 27.49 -17.61 -30.88
CA SER A 275 28.43 -17.74 -31.99
C SER A 275 29.03 -19.14 -32.12
N SER A 276 29.71 -19.38 -33.20
CA SER A 276 30.40 -20.65 -33.50
C SER A 276 31.77 -20.36 -34.10
N GLY A 277 32.81 -20.96 -33.49
CA GLY A 277 34.20 -20.76 -33.94
C GLY A 277 34.60 -21.53 -35.20
N ASN A 278 33.70 -22.25 -35.87
CA ASN A 278 33.94 -22.88 -37.18
C ASN A 278 32.61 -23.21 -37.87
N SER A 279 32.72 -23.62 -39.16
CA SER A 279 31.54 -23.85 -40.04
C SER A 279 30.92 -25.25 -39.91
N SER A 280 31.36 -26.12 -39.03
CA SER A 280 30.68 -27.40 -38.78
C SER A 280 29.36 -27.19 -38.03
N THR A 281 28.34 -27.91 -38.44
CA THR A 281 27.03 -27.86 -37.78
C THR A 281 27.12 -28.26 -36.33
N LYS A 282 26.64 -27.40 -35.45
CA LYS A 282 26.59 -27.59 -34.00
C LYS A 282 25.22 -27.24 -33.45
N THR A 283 24.82 -27.92 -32.41
CA THR A 283 23.55 -27.65 -31.75
C THR A 283 23.79 -27.17 -30.31
N ALA A 284 23.22 -26.04 -29.97
CA ALA A 284 23.11 -25.55 -28.59
C ALA A 284 21.70 -25.81 -28.05
N TYR A 285 21.60 -26.12 -26.80
CA TYR A 285 20.36 -26.33 -26.06
C TYR A 285 20.30 -25.34 -24.93
N PHE A 286 19.13 -24.73 -24.72
CA PHE A 286 18.85 -23.76 -23.67
C PHE A 286 17.58 -24.14 -22.93
N TRP A 287 17.59 -24.07 -21.59
CA TRP A 287 16.41 -24.36 -20.76
C TRP A 287 16.46 -23.63 -19.45
N MET A 288 15.39 -23.71 -18.69
CA MET A 288 15.26 -23.11 -17.36
C MET A 288 15.32 -24.18 -16.26
N ARG A 289 15.94 -23.80 -15.13
CA ARG A 289 15.86 -24.52 -13.87
C ARG A 289 15.14 -23.66 -12.83
N LYS A 290 14.33 -24.34 -12.00
CA LYS A 290 13.72 -23.77 -10.80
C LYS A 290 14.29 -24.51 -9.59
N ASN A 291 14.88 -23.80 -8.65
CA ASN A 291 15.46 -24.35 -7.42
C ASN A 291 16.40 -25.54 -7.70
N GLY A 292 17.21 -25.43 -8.74
CA GLY A 292 18.17 -26.47 -9.16
C GLY A 292 17.58 -27.63 -9.96
N THR A 293 16.27 -27.67 -10.22
CA THR A 293 15.60 -28.76 -10.96
C THR A 293 15.19 -28.27 -12.34
N ASP A 294 15.43 -29.09 -13.38
CA ASP A 294 15.06 -28.77 -14.75
C ASP A 294 13.52 -28.63 -14.90
N VAL A 295 13.09 -27.51 -15.49
CA VAL A 295 11.68 -27.27 -15.78
C VAL A 295 11.32 -27.89 -17.14
N THR A 296 10.41 -28.84 -17.12
CA THR A 296 9.96 -29.54 -18.34
C THR A 296 9.39 -28.57 -19.37
N SER A 297 9.52 -28.90 -20.66
CA SER A 297 9.00 -28.12 -21.79
C SER A 297 9.64 -26.73 -22.00
N THR A 298 10.74 -26.42 -21.32
CA THR A 298 11.46 -25.15 -21.48
C THR A 298 12.65 -25.24 -22.44
N THR A 299 13.08 -26.45 -22.86
CA THR A 299 14.23 -26.60 -23.73
C THR A 299 13.98 -26.04 -25.13
N ARG A 300 14.98 -25.26 -25.62
CA ARG A 300 15.06 -24.79 -26.99
C ARG A 300 16.38 -25.25 -27.60
N ALA A 301 16.34 -25.81 -28.79
CA ALA A 301 17.51 -26.23 -29.58
C ALA A 301 17.74 -25.26 -30.70
N VAL A 302 18.98 -24.82 -30.87
CA VAL A 302 19.42 -23.93 -31.94
C VAL A 302 20.61 -24.54 -32.62
N THR A 303 20.57 -24.63 -33.95
CA THR A 303 21.69 -25.12 -34.75
C THR A 303 22.44 -23.94 -35.36
N SER A 304 23.76 -23.95 -35.25
CA SER A 304 24.67 -22.98 -35.87
C SER A 304 25.72 -23.71 -36.71
N ASP A 305 25.90 -23.25 -37.93
CA ASP A 305 26.91 -23.71 -38.89
C ASP A 305 27.73 -22.56 -39.48
N ILE A 306 27.55 -21.35 -38.94
CA ILE A 306 28.20 -20.13 -39.42
C ILE A 306 29.49 -19.90 -38.64
N ASN A 307 30.63 -19.89 -39.38
CA ASN A 307 31.93 -19.58 -38.79
C ASN A 307 32.03 -18.10 -38.42
N ASN A 308 32.28 -17.78 -37.16
CA ASN A 308 32.34 -16.43 -36.60
C ASN A 308 31.09 -15.58 -36.85
N GLY A 309 29.95 -16.22 -37.12
CA GLY A 309 28.66 -15.56 -37.25
C GLY A 309 27.83 -15.64 -35.98
N PHE A 310 26.92 -14.70 -35.82
CA PHE A 310 26.07 -14.61 -34.66
C PHE A 310 24.65 -15.11 -34.94
N THR A 311 24.10 -15.83 -34.00
CA THR A 311 22.69 -16.22 -33.98
C THR A 311 22.06 -15.71 -32.66
N THR A 312 21.03 -14.89 -32.76
CA THR A 312 20.30 -14.47 -31.57
C THR A 312 19.29 -15.54 -31.19
N VAL A 313 19.37 -16.01 -29.93
CA VAL A 313 18.43 -16.96 -29.35
C VAL A 313 17.53 -16.20 -28.37
N ALA A 314 16.24 -16.19 -28.67
CA ALA A 314 15.23 -15.62 -27.78
C ALA A 314 14.53 -16.73 -26.98
N LEU A 315 14.53 -16.60 -25.67
CA LEU A 315 13.80 -17.48 -24.75
C LEU A 315 12.68 -16.67 -24.11
N ASN A 316 11.50 -17.27 -24.05
CA ASN A 316 10.34 -16.67 -23.41
C ASN A 316 9.60 -17.74 -22.62
N TYR A 317 9.48 -17.55 -21.32
CA TYR A 317 8.85 -18.50 -20.41
C TYR A 317 7.90 -17.77 -19.46
N THR A 318 6.83 -18.47 -19.07
CA THR A 318 5.98 -18.06 -17.97
C THR A 318 5.95 -19.17 -16.93
N ILE A 319 6.17 -18.82 -15.67
CA ILE A 319 6.28 -19.79 -14.57
C ILE A 319 5.66 -19.22 -13.29
N ASN A 320 5.03 -20.10 -12.49
CA ASN A 320 4.58 -19.79 -11.15
C ASN A 320 5.73 -20.01 -10.15
N LEU A 321 6.07 -18.95 -9.40
CA LEU A 321 7.12 -18.94 -8.37
C LEU A 321 6.51 -18.63 -7.01
N GLN A 322 7.08 -19.22 -5.96
CA GLN A 322 6.80 -18.86 -4.58
C GLN A 322 7.83 -17.86 -4.08
N ALA A 323 7.51 -17.12 -3.03
CA ALA A 323 8.48 -16.24 -2.37
C ALA A 323 9.73 -17.04 -1.94
N GLY A 324 10.91 -16.54 -2.31
CA GLY A 324 12.18 -17.21 -2.07
C GLY A 324 12.58 -18.26 -3.10
N ASP A 325 11.75 -18.56 -4.10
CA ASP A 325 12.18 -19.38 -5.24
C ASP A 325 13.24 -18.65 -6.08
N TYR A 326 14.09 -19.42 -6.75
CA TYR A 326 14.98 -18.88 -7.75
C TYR A 326 14.90 -19.63 -9.07
N ILE A 327 15.23 -18.94 -10.14
CA ILE A 327 15.36 -19.50 -11.48
C ILE A 327 16.77 -19.26 -12.02
N GLU A 328 17.24 -20.18 -12.84
CA GLU A 328 18.50 -20.12 -13.58
C GLU A 328 18.25 -20.51 -15.02
N LEU A 329 18.98 -19.90 -15.95
CA LEU A 329 19.05 -20.37 -17.33
C LEU A 329 20.28 -21.25 -17.48
N TYR A 330 20.11 -22.36 -18.16
CA TYR A 330 21.15 -23.33 -18.46
C TYR A 330 21.32 -23.50 -19.95
N TRP A 331 22.53 -23.88 -20.36
CA TRP A 331 22.82 -24.26 -21.71
C TRP A 331 23.78 -25.44 -21.80
N ALA A 332 23.77 -26.11 -22.93
CA ALA A 332 24.70 -27.16 -23.31
C ALA A 332 24.89 -27.13 -24.83
N GLY A 333 25.98 -27.62 -25.31
CA GLY A 333 26.25 -27.66 -26.71
C GLY A 333 26.95 -28.93 -27.18
N SER A 334 26.73 -29.33 -28.43
CA SER A 334 27.43 -30.47 -29.06
C SER A 334 28.89 -30.22 -29.32
N SER A 335 29.39 -29.00 -29.10
CA SER A 335 30.78 -28.61 -29.30
C SER A 335 31.20 -27.49 -28.35
N THR A 336 32.44 -27.53 -27.89
CA THR A 336 33.07 -26.45 -27.11
C THR A 336 33.43 -25.21 -27.95
N ASN A 337 33.26 -25.27 -29.29
CA ASN A 337 33.41 -24.11 -30.19
C ASN A 337 32.16 -23.21 -30.23
N LEU A 338 31.13 -23.52 -29.46
CA LEU A 338 30.00 -22.64 -29.23
C LEU A 338 30.34 -21.65 -28.10
N THR A 339 30.02 -20.40 -28.32
CA THR A 339 30.28 -19.31 -27.37
C THR A 339 29.02 -18.43 -27.23
N LEU A 340 28.71 -18.02 -26.03
CA LEU A 340 27.81 -16.87 -25.81
C LEU A 340 28.69 -15.63 -25.84
N ASP A 341 28.58 -14.80 -26.89
CA ASP A 341 29.52 -13.73 -27.19
C ASP A 341 29.07 -12.35 -26.73
N ALA A 342 29.92 -11.62 -26.05
CA ALA A 342 29.78 -10.19 -25.80
C ALA A 342 30.58 -9.39 -26.83
N LEU A 343 29.99 -8.32 -27.34
CA LEU A 343 30.68 -7.46 -28.31
C LEU A 343 31.10 -6.14 -27.66
N ALA A 344 32.35 -5.77 -27.89
CA ALA A 344 32.85 -4.45 -27.50
C ALA A 344 32.16 -3.34 -28.32
N ALA A 345 32.11 -2.14 -27.75
CA ALA A 345 31.62 -0.96 -28.49
C ALA A 345 32.50 -0.70 -29.76
N SER A 346 31.82 -0.36 -30.84
CA SER A 346 32.46 0.05 -32.11
C SER A 346 32.27 1.56 -32.32
N ALA A 347 32.82 2.09 -33.42
CA ALA A 347 32.66 3.49 -33.79
C ALA A 347 31.23 3.90 -34.11
N PHE A 348 30.33 2.94 -34.38
CA PHE A 348 28.94 3.17 -34.81
C PHE A 348 27.89 2.47 -33.94
N ALA A 349 28.29 1.60 -33.01
CA ALA A 349 27.36 0.89 -32.13
C ALA A 349 27.93 0.72 -30.72
N PRO A 350 27.08 0.80 -29.68
CA PRO A 350 27.49 0.49 -28.31
C PRO A 350 27.84 -1.00 -28.15
N SER A 351 28.44 -1.36 -26.98
CA SER A 351 28.69 -2.75 -26.62
C SER A 351 27.39 -3.56 -26.51
N SER A 352 27.47 -4.85 -26.82
CA SER A 352 26.36 -5.79 -26.70
C SER A 352 26.71 -6.87 -25.68
N PRO A 353 25.86 -7.18 -24.69
CA PRO A 353 26.08 -8.28 -23.78
C PRO A 353 25.94 -9.63 -24.48
N SER A 354 26.61 -10.66 -23.97
CA SER A 354 26.42 -12.03 -24.44
C SER A 354 25.04 -12.58 -24.13
N VAL A 355 24.47 -12.12 -23.00
CA VAL A 355 23.12 -12.49 -22.52
C VAL A 355 22.48 -11.28 -21.85
N LEU A 356 21.22 -11.03 -22.18
CA LEU A 356 20.35 -10.10 -21.50
C LEU A 356 19.11 -10.85 -21.02
N VAL A 357 18.81 -10.79 -19.73
CA VAL A 357 17.63 -11.45 -19.13
C VAL A 357 16.76 -10.41 -18.44
N LYS A 358 15.47 -10.52 -18.66
CA LYS A 358 14.43 -9.78 -17.97
C LYS A 358 13.49 -10.74 -17.27
N VAL A 359 13.22 -10.48 -16.00
CA VAL A 359 12.22 -11.16 -15.18
C VAL A 359 11.15 -10.13 -14.82
N SER A 360 9.90 -10.43 -15.05
CA SER A 360 8.78 -9.53 -14.74
C SER A 360 7.63 -10.31 -14.13
N GLN A 361 7.16 -9.89 -12.97
CA GLN A 361 5.94 -10.43 -12.39
C GLN A 361 4.75 -9.98 -13.22
N LEU A 362 3.86 -10.90 -13.55
CA LEU A 362 2.63 -10.64 -14.32
C LEU A 362 1.42 -10.50 -13.42
N GLN A 363 1.42 -11.23 -12.31
CA GLN A 363 0.31 -11.29 -11.37
C GLN A 363 0.81 -11.79 -10.01
N LEU A 364 0.26 -11.21 -8.95
CA LEU A 364 0.43 -11.64 -7.56
C LEU A 364 -0.36 -12.92 -7.26
#